data_194b318b477e1b6426954dc2ff8986e3
#
_entry.id   194b318b477e1b6426954dc2ff8986e3
#
_cell.length_a   1.000
_cell.length_b   1.000
_cell.length_c   1.000
_cell.angle_alpha   90.00
_cell.angle_beta   90.00
_cell.angle_gamma   90.00
#
_symmetry.space_group_name_H-M   'P 1'
#
loop_
_entity.id
_entity.type
_entity.pdbx_description
1 polymer ?
#
loop_
_entity_poly.entity_id
_entity_poly.type
_entity_poly.pdbx_seq_one_letter_code
_entity_poly.pdbx_strand_id
1 'polypeptide(L)' 'MWILIILAVHVNDPEDIPGRVQMQFETLKECQQAQSTISYNLKFKSFKVISECKQF' A
#
# COMPACT_ATOMS: atom_id res chain seq x y z
N MET A 1 -5.02 12.60 -11.76
CA MET A 1 -4.20 11.39 -11.66
C MET A 1 -4.23 10.88 -10.23
N TRP A 2 -4.19 9.57 -10.03
CA TRP A 2 -4.28 8.97 -8.70
C TRP A 2 -2.99 8.27 -8.34
N ILE A 3 -2.58 8.38 -7.09
CA ILE A 3 -1.41 7.69 -6.55
C ILE A 3 -1.87 6.69 -5.50
N LEU A 4 -1.41 5.46 -5.64
CA LEU A 4 -1.55 4.44 -4.60
C LEU A 4 -0.27 4.42 -3.77
N ILE A 5 -0.40 4.73 -2.49
CA ILE A 5 0.71 4.70 -1.54
C ILE A 5 0.55 3.46 -0.67
N ILE A 6 1.58 2.64 -0.62
CA ILE A 6 1.58 1.42 0.17
C ILE A 6 2.69 1.51 1.20
N LEU A 7 2.34 1.32 2.46
CA LEU A 7 3.31 1.30 3.57
C LEU A 7 3.27 -0.08 4.23
N ALA A 8 4.43 -0.71 4.34
CA ALA A 8 4.58 -1.97 5.05
C ALA A 8 5.41 -1.73 6.31
N VAL A 9 4.81 -1.92 7.47
CA VAL A 9 5.46 -1.70 8.76
C VAL A 9 5.68 -3.05 9.44
N HIS A 10 6.90 -3.29 9.90
CA HIS A 10 7.23 -4.52 10.61
C HIS A 10 6.66 -4.46 12.03
N VAL A 11 5.76 -5.38 12.36
CA VAL A 11 5.04 -5.37 13.64
C VAL A 11 5.96 -5.69 14.82
N ASN A 12 6.91 -6.59 14.60
CA ASN A 12 7.82 -7.06 15.67
C ASN A 12 9.06 -6.19 15.84
N ASP A 13 9.29 -5.25 14.94
CA ASP A 13 10.45 -4.35 15.02
C ASP A 13 10.03 -2.94 14.61
N PRO A 14 9.44 -2.18 15.54
CA PRO A 14 8.95 -0.84 15.24
C PRO A 14 10.06 0.16 14.91
N GLU A 15 11.31 -0.17 15.15
CA GLU A 15 12.44 0.68 14.79
C GLU A 15 12.91 0.47 13.35
N ASP A 16 12.43 -0.59 12.69
CA ASP A 16 12.77 -0.86 11.31
C ASP A 16 12.14 0.19 10.39
N ILE A 17 12.85 0.49 9.29
CA ILE A 17 12.37 1.48 8.32
C ILE A 17 11.21 0.88 7.54
N PRO A 18 10.03 1.54 7.52
CA PRO A 18 8.88 1.04 6.78
C PRO A 18 9.16 0.98 5.28
N GLY A 19 8.76 -0.10 4.64
CA GLY A 19 8.79 -0.19 3.19
C GLY A 19 7.72 0.71 2.59
N ARG A 20 8.06 1.48 1.56
CA ARG A 20 7.12 2.38 0.90
C ARG A 20 7.15 2.16 -0.60
N VAL A 21 5.97 1.97 -1.18
CA VAL A 21 5.80 1.83 -2.63
C VAL A 21 4.75 2.83 -3.09
N GLN A 22 5.00 3.48 -4.23
CA GLN A 22 4.05 4.39 -4.86
C GLN A 22 3.80 3.94 -6.29
N MET A 23 2.53 3.93 -6.69
CA MET A 23 2.12 3.61 -8.04
C MET A 23 1.13 4.66 -8.54
N GLN A 24 1.21 5.00 -9.83
CA GLN A 24 0.34 6.00 -10.45
C GLN A 24 -0.73 5.32 -11.29
N PHE A 25 -1.95 5.84 -11.21
CA PHE A 25 -3.08 5.37 -12.00
C PHE A 25 -3.85 6.55 -12.59
N GLU A 26 -4.47 6.34 -13.72
CA GLU A 26 -5.25 7.40 -14.39
C GLU A 26 -6.62 7.60 -13.74
N THR A 27 -7.21 6.54 -13.18
CA THR A 27 -8.54 6.60 -12.58
C THR A 27 -8.54 6.08 -11.16
N LEU A 28 -9.50 6.55 -10.37
CA LEU A 28 -9.69 6.05 -9.00
C LEU A 28 -10.04 4.55 -9.00
N LYS A 29 -10.82 4.11 -9.98
CA LYS A 29 -11.21 2.71 -10.08
C LYS A 29 -9.99 1.80 -10.22
N GLU A 30 -9.04 2.17 -11.07
CA GLU A 30 -7.80 1.41 -11.22
C GLU A 30 -6.98 1.39 -9.93
N CYS A 31 -6.91 2.52 -9.25
CA CYS A 31 -6.20 2.63 -7.98
C CYS A 31 -6.84 1.72 -6.92
N GLN A 32 -8.15 1.71 -6.82
CA GLN A 32 -8.88 0.89 -5.86
C GLN A 32 -8.76 -0.60 -6.17
N GLN A 33 -8.78 -0.97 -7.44
CA GLN A 33 -8.58 -2.36 -7.85
C GLN A 33 -7.19 -2.85 -7.48
N ALA A 34 -6.16 -2.05 -7.73
CA ALA A 34 -4.79 -2.37 -7.35
C ALA A 34 -4.65 -2.47 -5.82
N GLN A 35 -5.27 -1.56 -5.09
CA GLN A 35 -5.27 -1.57 -3.63
C GLN A 35 -5.87 -2.87 -3.08
N SER A 36 -6.99 -3.29 -3.64
CA SER A 36 -7.67 -4.52 -3.24
C SER A 36 -6.80 -5.76 -3.48
N THR A 37 -6.19 -5.83 -4.66
CA THR A 37 -5.31 -6.93 -5.04
C THR A 37 -4.10 -7.02 -4.13
N ILE A 38 -3.47 -5.89 -3.84
CA ILE A 38 -2.29 -5.83 -2.99
C ILE A 38 -2.64 -6.22 -1.56
N SER A 39 -3.75 -5.74 -1.02
CA SER A 39 -4.19 -6.11 0.32
C SER A 39 -4.43 -7.61 0.45
N TYR A 40 -4.93 -8.24 -0.61
CA TYR A 40 -5.16 -9.68 -0.63
C TYR A 40 -3.87 -10.47 -0.70
N ASN A 41 -2.91 -10.03 -1.52
CA ASN A 41 -1.68 -10.78 -1.80
C ASN A 41 -0.57 -10.54 -0.77
N LEU A 42 -0.63 -9.45 0.00
CA LEU A 42 0.42 -9.07 0.95
C LEU A 42 0.01 -9.33 2.40
N LYS A 43 -0.63 -10.46 2.66
CA LYS A 43 -0.96 -10.87 4.02
C LYS A 43 0.25 -11.51 4.69
N PHE A 44 1.17 -10.70 5.18
CA PHE A 44 2.30 -11.19 5.95
C PHE A 44 2.00 -11.10 7.44
N LYS A 45 2.30 -12.18 8.16
CA LYS A 45 2.06 -12.22 9.61
C LYS A 45 2.89 -11.20 10.39
N SER A 46 4.04 -10.83 9.85
CA SER A 46 4.99 -9.93 10.53
C SER A 46 4.91 -8.49 10.06
N PHE A 47 4.02 -8.17 9.12
CA PHE A 47 3.91 -6.83 8.56
C PHE A 47 2.48 -6.33 8.62
N LYS A 48 2.35 -5.07 8.99
CA LYS A 48 1.11 -4.33 8.85
C LYS A 48 1.18 -3.52 7.57
N VAL A 49 0.27 -3.77 6.64
CA VAL A 49 0.23 -3.07 5.35
C VAL A 49 -0.87 -2.02 5.39
N ILE A 50 -0.50 -0.78 5.09
CA ILE A 50 -1.43 0.34 4.99
C ILE A 50 -1.37 0.85 3.56
N SER A 51 -2.51 1.03 2.93
CA SER A 51 -2.57 1.56 1.57
C SER A 51 -3.60 2.67 1.47
N GLU A 52 -3.34 3.63 0.59
CA GLU A 52 -4.21 4.78 0.40
C GLU A 52 -4.14 5.26 -1.04
N CYS A 53 -5.30 5.60 -1.62
CA CYS A 53 -5.40 6.23 -2.92
C CYS A 53 -5.58 7.74 -2.73
N LYS A 54 -4.68 8.53 -3.30
CA LYS A 54 -4.75 10.00 -3.24
C LYS A 54 -4.77 10.58 -4.63
N GLN A 55 -5.56 11.63 -4.80
CA GLN A 55 -5.58 12.40 -6.04
C GLN A 55 -4.55 13.53 -5.97
N PHE A 56 -3.87 13.75 -7.09
CA PHE A 56 -2.93 14.86 -7.22
C PHE A 56 -2.93 15.50 -8.59
#